data_b0d36c5a8e18c1c54f86719f8fc86f51
#
_entry.id   b0d36c5a8e18c1c54f86719f8fc86f51
#
_cell.length_a   1.000
_cell.length_b   1.000
_cell.length_c   1.000
_cell.angle_alpha   90.00
_cell.angle_beta   90.00
_cell.angle_gamma   90.00
#
_symmetry.space_group_name_H-M   'P 1'
#
loop_
_entity.id
_entity.type
_entity.pdbx_description
1 polymer ?
#
loop_
_entity_poly.entity_id
_entity_poly.type
_entity_poly.pdbx_seq_one_letter_code
_entity_poly.pdbx_strand_id
1 'polypeptide(L)'
;TDYVDLLLLRAGAGNTSSAWRVLQRLYREGLAAAIGICDHLGEFGTENLAKIAQGSEVKPAVYQTRSRSYLRSFATHGKVTDHDVQVQLLYEPGEELKEPALAQISEKYGKTRSQIILRWLVQHGVCAVVNSASKERLLENIDIFGFELAREDAAQVEKLWRS
;
A
#
# COMPACT_ATOMS: atom_id res chain seq x y z
N THR A 1 -12.37 -24.53 -2.00
CA THR A 1 -11.23 -23.81 -2.63
C THR A 1 -9.98 -24.57 -2.31
N ASP A 2 -9.26 -25.03 -3.34
CA ASP A 2 -8.07 -25.86 -3.15
C ASP A 2 -6.79 -25.02 -2.97
N TYR A 3 -6.88 -23.71 -3.22
CA TYR A 3 -5.81 -22.74 -3.04
C TYR A 3 -6.34 -21.35 -2.68
N VAL A 4 -5.46 -20.44 -2.29
CA VAL A 4 -5.72 -19.00 -2.13
C VAL A 4 -4.90 -18.21 -3.14
N ASP A 5 -5.45 -17.10 -3.65
CA ASP A 5 -4.76 -16.24 -4.62
C ASP A 5 -3.55 -15.54 -4.00
N LEU A 6 -3.67 -15.08 -2.75
CA LEU A 6 -2.62 -14.39 -2.03
C LEU A 6 -2.61 -14.80 -0.56
N LEU A 7 -1.46 -15.28 -0.08
CA LEU A 7 -1.22 -15.55 1.33
C LEU A 7 -0.20 -14.56 1.89
N LEU A 8 -0.59 -13.81 2.91
CA LEU A 8 0.27 -12.82 3.54
C LEU A 8 0.80 -13.31 4.89
N LEU A 9 2.12 -13.26 5.07
CA LEU A 9 2.76 -13.42 6.36
C LEU A 9 2.66 -12.13 7.14
N ARG A 10 2.01 -12.13 8.29
CA ARG A 10 2.06 -11.00 9.20
C ARG A 10 3.45 -10.92 9.83
N ALA A 11 4.20 -9.89 9.49
CA ALA A 11 5.48 -9.59 10.11
C ALA A 11 5.27 -9.12 11.56
N GLY A 12 6.19 -9.48 12.44
CA GLY A 12 6.13 -9.13 13.86
C GLY A 12 7.44 -9.46 14.57
N ALA A 13 7.43 -9.42 15.90
CA ALA A 13 8.60 -9.62 16.76
C ALA A 13 9.19 -11.05 16.74
N GLY A 14 8.62 -11.96 15.95
CA GLY A 14 9.10 -13.34 15.80
C GLY A 14 10.10 -13.52 14.66
N ASN A 15 10.50 -14.78 14.44
CA ASN A 15 11.41 -15.16 13.37
C ASN A 15 10.69 -15.17 12.00
N THR A 16 10.53 -14.01 11.39
CA THR A 16 9.87 -13.82 10.08
C THR A 16 10.53 -14.65 8.99
N SER A 17 11.87 -14.82 9.03
CA SER A 17 12.61 -15.62 8.03
C SER A 17 12.24 -17.10 8.07
N SER A 18 12.02 -17.67 9.24
CA SER A 18 11.57 -19.06 9.37
C SER A 18 10.13 -19.25 8.91
N ALA A 19 9.25 -18.32 9.26
CA ALA A 19 7.86 -18.32 8.81
C ALA A 19 7.79 -18.14 7.27
N TRP A 20 8.65 -17.29 6.69
CA TRP A 20 8.73 -17.10 5.25
C TRP A 20 9.06 -18.40 4.52
N ARG A 21 9.96 -19.23 5.06
CA ARG A 21 10.27 -20.56 4.48
C ARG A 21 9.03 -21.46 4.41
N VAL A 22 8.14 -21.36 5.40
CA VAL A 22 6.88 -22.11 5.38
C VAL A 22 5.97 -21.62 4.24
N LEU A 23 5.84 -20.29 4.04
CA LEU A 23 5.06 -19.74 2.94
C LEU A 23 5.61 -20.17 1.57
N GLN A 24 6.93 -20.16 1.41
CA GLN A 24 7.57 -20.65 0.17
C GLN A 24 7.22 -22.12 -0.12
N ARG A 25 7.13 -22.96 0.92
CA ARG A 25 6.68 -24.35 0.74
C ARG A 25 5.23 -24.40 0.28
N LEU A 26 4.31 -23.68 0.94
CA LEU A 26 2.90 -23.65 0.55
C LEU A 26 2.70 -23.13 -0.87
N TYR A 27 3.51 -22.15 -1.31
CA TYR A 27 3.52 -21.66 -2.69
C TYR A 27 3.93 -22.76 -3.67
N ARG A 28 5.01 -23.52 -3.38
CA ARG A 28 5.47 -24.61 -4.25
C ARG A 28 4.49 -25.79 -4.30
N GLU A 29 3.75 -26.03 -3.23
CA GLU A 29 2.68 -27.03 -3.14
C GLU A 29 1.41 -26.58 -3.88
N GLY A 30 1.37 -25.35 -4.43
CA GLY A 30 0.21 -24.80 -5.14
C GLY A 30 -0.95 -24.36 -4.24
N LEU A 31 -0.74 -24.31 -2.93
CA LEU A 31 -1.77 -23.90 -1.96
C LEU A 31 -1.94 -22.37 -1.89
N ALA A 32 -0.99 -21.62 -2.44
CA ALA A 32 -1.09 -20.18 -2.63
C ALA A 32 -0.54 -19.81 -4.00
N ALA A 33 -1.26 -19.01 -4.78
CA ALA A 33 -0.82 -18.53 -6.09
C ALA A 33 0.21 -17.41 -5.98
N ALA A 34 0.18 -16.63 -4.91
CA ALA A 34 1.18 -15.63 -4.56
C ALA A 34 1.36 -15.57 -3.04
N ILE A 35 2.57 -15.16 -2.62
CA ILE A 35 2.89 -14.96 -1.20
C ILE A 35 3.47 -13.57 -0.98
N GLY A 36 3.19 -12.98 0.19
CA GLY A 36 3.66 -11.64 0.53
C GLY A 36 3.82 -11.42 2.02
N ILE A 37 4.20 -10.19 2.38
CA ILE A 37 4.41 -9.77 3.76
C ILE A 37 3.43 -8.67 4.11
N CYS A 38 2.76 -8.81 5.26
CA CYS A 38 1.93 -7.78 5.87
C CYS A 38 2.65 -7.18 7.08
N ASP A 39 3.05 -5.93 6.95
CA ASP A 39 3.62 -5.10 8.03
C ASP A 39 2.53 -4.22 8.62
N HIS A 40 1.67 -4.82 9.44
CA HIS A 40 0.50 -4.14 10.00
C HIS A 40 0.86 -3.01 10.96
N LEU A 41 1.98 -3.12 11.66
CA LEU A 41 2.43 -2.13 12.64
C LEU A 41 3.41 -1.10 12.06
N GLY A 42 3.95 -1.35 10.86
CA GLY A 42 4.97 -0.51 10.25
C GLY A 42 6.35 -0.64 10.91
N GLU A 43 6.57 -1.71 11.68
CA GLU A 43 7.80 -1.95 12.43
C GLU A 43 8.81 -2.82 11.67
N PHE A 44 8.32 -3.62 10.72
CA PHE A 44 9.16 -4.54 9.95
C PHE A 44 10.07 -3.77 8.98
N GLY A 45 9.50 -2.82 8.27
CA GLY A 45 10.20 -1.91 7.37
C GLY A 45 10.71 -2.54 6.06
N THR A 46 11.06 -1.67 5.14
CA THR A 46 11.51 -2.05 3.79
C THR A 46 12.89 -2.68 3.76
N GLU A 47 13.76 -2.39 4.75
CA GLU A 47 15.07 -3.03 4.86
C GLU A 47 14.97 -4.53 5.16
N ASN A 48 14.05 -4.92 6.06
CA ASN A 48 13.81 -6.32 6.35
C ASN A 48 13.10 -7.04 5.20
N LEU A 49 12.22 -6.34 4.48
CA LEU A 49 11.64 -6.82 3.24
C LEU A 49 12.74 -7.13 2.21
N ALA A 50 13.69 -6.22 2.02
CA ALA A 50 14.82 -6.40 1.11
C ALA A 50 15.68 -7.62 1.49
N LYS A 51 15.98 -7.80 2.78
CA LYS A 51 16.72 -8.99 3.28
C LYS A 51 15.98 -10.30 2.96
N ILE A 52 14.65 -10.33 3.14
CA ILE A 52 13.83 -11.50 2.78
C ILE A 52 13.89 -11.72 1.26
N ALA A 53 13.69 -10.67 0.45
CA ALA A 53 13.67 -10.77 -1.00
C ALA A 53 15.03 -11.24 -1.57
N GLN A 54 16.14 -10.77 -1.02
CA GLN A 54 17.49 -11.17 -1.44
C GLN A 54 17.86 -12.58 -0.97
N GLY A 55 17.42 -12.97 0.22
CA GLY A 55 17.75 -14.27 0.84
C GLY A 55 16.80 -15.41 0.50
N SER A 56 15.84 -15.22 -0.40
CA SER A 56 14.77 -16.18 -0.67
C SER A 56 14.72 -16.59 -2.14
N GLU A 57 14.44 -17.87 -2.39
CA GLU A 57 14.19 -18.40 -3.73
C GLU A 57 12.88 -17.85 -4.31
N VAL A 58 11.80 -17.83 -3.50
CA VAL A 58 10.53 -17.20 -3.85
C VAL A 58 10.47 -15.85 -3.15
N LYS A 59 10.49 -14.78 -3.94
CA LYS A 59 10.43 -13.40 -3.44
C LYS A 59 9.00 -13.04 -3.03
N PRO A 60 8.82 -12.10 -2.07
CA PRO A 60 7.50 -11.53 -1.80
C PRO A 60 6.93 -10.86 -3.04
N ALA A 61 5.73 -11.26 -3.46
CA ALA A 61 5.00 -10.58 -4.53
C ALA A 61 4.31 -9.30 -4.04
N VAL A 62 3.96 -9.27 -2.76
CA VAL A 62 3.23 -8.16 -2.13
C VAL A 62 3.89 -7.76 -0.81
N TYR A 63 4.00 -6.43 -0.61
CA TYR A 63 4.25 -5.82 0.69
C TYR A 63 3.05 -4.98 1.08
N GLN A 64 2.29 -5.47 2.05
CA GLN A 64 1.14 -4.76 2.58
C GLN A 64 1.52 -4.02 3.86
N THR A 65 1.22 -2.73 3.92
CA THR A 65 1.49 -1.89 5.09
C THR A 65 0.36 -0.89 5.32
N ARG A 66 0.17 -0.43 6.56
CA ARG A 66 -0.74 0.69 6.88
C ARG A 66 0.02 1.93 7.32
N SER A 67 1.31 1.95 7.12
CA SER A 67 2.20 2.89 7.76
C SER A 67 2.20 4.26 7.11
N ARG A 68 1.91 5.31 7.89
CA ARG A 68 2.25 6.69 7.53
C ARG A 68 3.76 6.85 7.28
N SER A 69 4.59 6.06 7.96
CA SER A 69 6.03 6.06 7.72
C SER A 69 6.39 5.58 6.31
N TYR A 70 5.62 4.63 5.73
CA TYR A 70 5.78 4.28 4.33
C TYR A 70 5.49 5.47 3.41
N LEU A 71 4.37 6.19 3.62
CA LEU A 71 4.01 7.35 2.82
C LEU A 71 5.03 8.47 2.93
N ARG A 72 5.59 8.72 4.13
CA ARG A 72 6.69 9.66 4.32
C ARG A 72 7.94 9.24 3.55
N SER A 73 8.33 7.98 3.66
CA SER A 73 9.49 7.45 2.95
C SER A 73 9.28 7.51 1.44
N PHE A 74 8.11 7.16 0.95
CA PHE A 74 7.73 7.25 -0.45
C PHE A 74 7.78 8.69 -0.95
N ALA A 75 7.20 9.65 -0.22
CA ALA A 75 7.22 11.07 -0.57
C ALA A 75 8.62 11.70 -0.53
N THR A 76 9.55 11.13 0.25
CA THR A 76 10.91 11.66 0.40
C THR A 76 11.90 11.02 -0.56
N HIS A 77 11.77 9.72 -0.82
CA HIS A 77 12.76 8.92 -1.55
C HIS A 77 12.20 8.28 -2.83
N GLY A 78 10.92 8.46 -3.13
CA GLY A 78 10.24 7.79 -4.24
C GLY A 78 9.93 6.31 -3.94
N LYS A 79 9.95 5.48 -4.99
CA LYS A 79 9.59 4.05 -4.85
C LYS A 79 10.50 3.33 -3.84
N VAL A 80 9.94 2.92 -2.73
CA VAL A 80 10.68 2.38 -1.56
C VAL A 80 11.07 0.89 -1.75
N THR A 81 10.62 0.27 -2.83
CA THR A 81 10.97 -1.12 -3.14
C THR A 81 11.64 -1.17 -4.51
N ASP A 82 12.93 -1.46 -4.55
CA ASP A 82 13.71 -1.73 -5.79
C ASP A 82 13.44 -3.14 -6.36
N HIS A 83 12.55 -3.88 -5.74
CA HIS A 83 12.17 -5.23 -6.14
C HIS A 83 10.78 -5.17 -6.78
N ASP A 84 10.46 -6.06 -7.70
CA ASP A 84 9.14 -6.21 -8.35
C ASP A 84 8.04 -6.61 -7.35
N VAL A 85 7.99 -5.89 -6.22
CA VAL A 85 7.05 -6.10 -5.12
C VAL A 85 5.93 -5.09 -5.23
N GLN A 86 4.69 -5.58 -5.36
CA GLN A 86 3.52 -4.73 -5.34
C GLN A 86 3.27 -4.20 -3.92
N VAL A 87 3.25 -2.89 -3.76
CA VAL A 87 2.88 -2.29 -2.49
C VAL A 87 1.37 -2.20 -2.39
N GLN A 88 0.85 -2.71 -1.27
CA GLN A 88 -0.53 -2.52 -0.83
C GLN A 88 -0.55 -1.65 0.41
N LEU A 89 -1.24 -0.51 0.37
CA LEU A 89 -1.41 0.38 1.49
C LEU A 89 -2.82 0.24 2.08
N LEU A 90 -2.88 -0.20 3.34
CA LEU A 90 -4.11 -0.10 4.14
C LEU A 90 -4.33 1.37 4.45
N TYR A 91 -5.17 2.03 3.64
CA TYR A 91 -5.46 3.45 3.78
C TYR A 91 -6.62 3.67 4.74
N GLU A 92 -6.37 4.40 5.80
CA GLU A 92 -7.36 4.93 6.73
C GLU A 92 -7.28 6.44 6.70
N PRO A 93 -8.38 7.13 6.34
CA PRO A 93 -8.42 8.59 6.35
C PRO A 93 -8.06 9.17 7.72
N GLY A 94 -7.21 10.18 7.75
CA GLY A 94 -6.72 10.80 8.98
C GLY A 94 -6.72 12.33 8.90
N GLU A 95 -5.83 12.96 9.67
CA GLU A 95 -5.72 14.42 9.78
C GLU A 95 -5.38 15.11 8.46
N GLU A 96 -4.73 14.41 7.53
CA GLU A 96 -4.42 14.92 6.20
C GLU A 96 -5.67 15.40 5.45
N LEU A 97 -6.84 14.84 5.74
CA LEU A 97 -8.09 15.30 5.12
C LEU A 97 -8.48 16.73 5.54
N LYS A 98 -7.89 17.28 6.60
CA LYS A 98 -8.16 18.64 7.07
C LYS A 98 -7.31 19.70 6.36
N GLU A 99 -6.31 19.28 5.60
CA GLU A 99 -5.38 20.19 4.94
C GLU A 99 -6.07 21.08 3.88
N PRO A 100 -5.89 22.41 3.96
CA PRO A 100 -6.54 23.35 3.03
C PRO A 100 -6.17 23.11 1.56
N ALA A 101 -4.91 22.71 1.29
CA ALA A 101 -4.46 22.40 -0.06
C ALA A 101 -5.26 21.24 -0.68
N LEU A 102 -5.58 20.22 0.13
CA LEU A 102 -6.39 19.09 -0.32
C LEU A 102 -7.84 19.50 -0.62
N ALA A 103 -8.39 20.48 0.15
CA ALA A 103 -9.71 21.02 -0.13
C ALA A 103 -9.77 21.68 -1.52
N GLN A 104 -8.79 22.51 -1.85
CA GLN A 104 -8.72 23.20 -3.15
C GLN A 104 -8.61 22.21 -4.32
N ILE A 105 -7.79 21.16 -4.17
CA ILE A 105 -7.67 20.11 -5.19
C ILE A 105 -9.00 19.35 -5.33
N SER A 106 -9.63 19.00 -4.20
CA SER A 106 -10.94 18.34 -4.15
C SER A 106 -12.00 19.12 -4.95
N GLU A 107 -12.12 20.43 -4.73
CA GLU A 107 -13.02 21.31 -5.46
C GLU A 107 -12.70 21.37 -6.97
N LYS A 108 -11.42 21.49 -7.32
CA LYS A 108 -10.95 21.53 -8.71
C LYS A 108 -11.38 20.31 -9.53
N TYR A 109 -11.34 19.12 -8.92
CA TYR A 109 -11.69 17.87 -9.59
C TYR A 109 -13.15 17.43 -9.38
N GLY A 110 -13.92 18.13 -8.54
CA GLY A 110 -15.28 17.72 -8.15
C GLY A 110 -15.30 16.34 -7.46
N LYS A 111 -14.24 16.03 -6.72
CA LYS A 111 -14.05 14.75 -6.04
C LYS A 111 -13.82 14.96 -4.56
N THR A 112 -14.11 13.97 -3.73
CA THR A 112 -13.84 14.07 -2.29
C THR A 112 -12.34 14.04 -2.00
N ARG A 113 -11.94 14.55 -0.85
CA ARG A 113 -10.54 14.54 -0.41
C ARG A 113 -9.96 13.13 -0.33
N SER A 114 -10.78 12.15 0.10
CA SER A 114 -10.40 10.74 0.11
C SER A 114 -10.14 10.23 -1.30
N GLN A 115 -11.01 10.56 -2.27
CA GLN A 115 -10.81 10.18 -3.67
C GLN A 115 -9.52 10.78 -4.26
N ILE A 116 -9.19 12.02 -3.92
CA ILE A 116 -7.93 12.66 -4.35
C ILE A 116 -6.72 11.86 -3.84
N ILE A 117 -6.70 11.49 -2.55
CA ILE A 117 -5.60 10.69 -1.98
C ILE A 117 -5.54 9.30 -2.60
N LEU A 118 -6.68 8.61 -2.73
CA LEU A 118 -6.73 7.28 -3.33
C LEU A 118 -6.26 7.32 -4.80
N ARG A 119 -6.66 8.34 -5.56
CA ARG A 119 -6.17 8.54 -6.93
C ARG A 119 -4.67 8.78 -6.97
N TRP A 120 -4.15 9.61 -6.07
CA TRP A 120 -2.71 9.84 -5.94
C TRP A 120 -1.94 8.55 -5.70
N LEU A 121 -2.39 7.71 -4.77
CA LEU A 121 -1.77 6.40 -4.48
C LEU A 121 -1.72 5.53 -5.73
N VAL A 122 -2.85 5.38 -6.43
CA VAL A 122 -2.95 4.54 -7.63
C VAL A 122 -2.06 5.07 -8.77
N GLN A 123 -1.99 6.40 -8.97
CA GLN A 123 -1.12 7.00 -9.99
C GLN A 123 0.38 6.77 -9.70
N HIS A 124 0.73 6.50 -8.45
CA HIS A 124 2.10 6.16 -8.06
C HIS A 124 2.35 4.64 -7.95
N GLY A 125 1.42 3.82 -8.47
CA GLY A 125 1.57 2.37 -8.51
C GLY A 125 1.35 1.68 -7.17
N VAL A 126 0.75 2.38 -6.19
CA VAL A 126 0.38 1.82 -4.90
C VAL A 126 -1.05 1.27 -4.96
N CYS A 127 -1.23 0.02 -4.60
CA CYS A 127 -2.57 -0.57 -4.45
C CYS A 127 -3.17 -0.11 -3.13
N ALA A 128 -4.22 0.71 -3.18
CA ALA A 128 -4.92 1.16 -1.99
C ALA A 128 -5.91 0.09 -1.52
N VAL A 129 -5.76 -0.35 -0.29
CA VAL A 129 -6.71 -1.26 0.38
C VAL A 129 -7.53 -0.43 1.35
N VAL A 130 -8.83 -0.36 1.10
CA VAL A 130 -9.78 0.43 1.88
C VAL A 130 -10.74 -0.48 2.64
N ASN A 131 -11.15 -0.02 3.82
CA ASN A 131 -12.14 -0.72 4.63
C ASN A 131 -13.35 0.20 4.88
N SER A 132 -14.54 -0.27 4.53
CA SER A 132 -15.78 0.45 4.82
C SER A 132 -16.96 -0.51 4.91
N ALA A 133 -17.83 -0.27 5.90
CA ALA A 133 -19.13 -0.92 6.01
C ALA A 133 -20.26 -0.13 5.29
N SER A 134 -19.98 1.10 4.83
CA SER A 134 -20.96 1.93 4.10
C SER A 134 -20.86 1.66 2.60
N LYS A 135 -22.01 1.34 1.99
CA LYS A 135 -22.13 1.16 0.54
C LYS A 135 -21.75 2.43 -0.21
N GLU A 136 -22.15 3.58 0.29
CA GLU A 136 -21.86 4.90 -0.30
C GLU A 136 -20.34 5.14 -0.34
N ARG A 137 -19.63 4.86 0.76
CA ARG A 137 -18.17 4.97 0.82
C ARG A 137 -17.47 3.98 -0.08
N LEU A 138 -18.00 2.76 -0.24
CA LEU A 138 -17.43 1.78 -1.17
C LEU A 138 -17.53 2.27 -2.62
N LEU A 139 -18.69 2.82 -3.00
CA LEU A 139 -18.89 3.43 -4.32
C LEU A 139 -18.01 4.66 -4.53
N GLU A 140 -17.88 5.51 -3.52
CA GLU A 140 -16.95 6.65 -3.54
C GLU A 140 -15.50 6.21 -3.74
N ASN A 141 -15.04 5.22 -2.97
CA ASN A 141 -13.66 4.74 -3.01
C ASN A 141 -13.28 4.11 -4.36
N ILE A 142 -14.22 3.50 -5.09
CA ILE A 142 -13.94 2.90 -6.40
C ILE A 142 -14.06 3.92 -7.54
N ASP A 143 -14.73 5.06 -7.33
CA ASP A 143 -14.91 6.14 -8.33
C ASP A 143 -13.66 7.04 -8.40
N ILE A 144 -12.50 6.44 -8.62
CA ILE A 144 -11.19 7.11 -8.71
C ILE A 144 -10.48 6.90 -10.03
N PHE A 145 -11.06 6.10 -10.94
CA PHE A 145 -10.43 5.75 -12.21
C PHE A 145 -10.86 6.66 -13.37
N GLY A 146 -11.91 7.45 -13.18
CA GLY A 146 -12.46 8.36 -14.20
C GLY A 146 -11.75 9.72 -14.31
N PHE A 147 -10.70 9.97 -13.52
CA PHE A 147 -9.93 11.22 -13.57
C PHE A 147 -8.46 10.98 -13.28
N GLU A 148 -7.63 11.96 -13.58
CA GLU A 148 -6.19 11.92 -13.31
C GLU A 148 -5.75 13.25 -12.69
N LEU A 149 -4.91 13.17 -11.67
CA LEU A 149 -4.31 14.36 -11.06
C LEU A 149 -3.20 14.90 -11.96
N ALA A 150 -3.24 16.20 -12.23
CA ALA A 150 -2.14 16.90 -12.86
C ALA A 150 -0.88 16.81 -11.99
N ARG A 151 0.29 16.91 -12.61
CA ARG A 151 1.58 16.76 -11.93
C ARG A 151 1.75 17.73 -10.75
N GLU A 152 1.28 18.96 -10.90
CA GLU A 152 1.36 20.02 -9.89
C GLU A 152 0.49 19.67 -8.68
N ASP A 153 -0.73 19.16 -8.91
CA ASP A 153 -1.66 18.77 -7.86
C ASP A 153 -1.17 17.52 -7.13
N ALA A 154 -0.67 16.53 -7.88
CA ALA A 154 -0.05 15.34 -7.30
C ALA A 154 1.15 15.69 -6.40
N ALA A 155 1.98 16.66 -6.82
CA ALA A 155 3.09 17.16 -6.01
C ALA A 155 2.62 17.90 -4.74
N GLN A 156 1.45 18.54 -4.76
CA GLN A 156 0.87 19.14 -3.56
C GLN A 156 0.36 18.06 -2.59
N VAL A 157 -0.32 17.01 -3.09
CA VAL A 157 -0.72 15.87 -2.26
C VAL A 157 0.49 15.20 -1.63
N GLU A 158 1.59 15.02 -2.38
CA GLU A 158 2.83 14.44 -1.87
C GLU A 158 3.41 15.21 -0.67
N LYS A 159 3.31 16.55 -0.67
CA LYS A 159 3.82 17.38 0.44
C LYS A 159 3.10 17.10 1.77
N LEU A 160 1.85 16.61 1.74
CA LEU A 160 1.12 16.25 2.96
C LEU A 160 1.81 15.16 3.79
N TRP A 161 2.67 14.37 3.14
CA TRP A 161 3.36 13.25 3.78
C TRP A 161 4.80 13.58 4.19
N ARG A 162 5.30 14.76 3.80
CA ARG A 162 6.67 15.21 4.12
C ARG A 162 6.79 15.92 5.46
N SER A 163 5.65 16.36 6.01
CA SER A 163 5.57 17.05 7.31
C SER A 163 5.55 16.12 8.53
#